data_85aaf39f4413e16c75d6661942805ebb
#
_entry.id   85aaf39f4413e16c75d6661942805ebb
#
_cell.length_a   1.000
_cell.length_b   1.000
_cell.length_c   1.000
_cell.angle_alpha   90.00
_cell.angle_beta   90.00
_cell.angle_gamma   90.00
#
_symmetry.space_group_name_H-M   'P 1'
#
loop_
_entity.id
_entity.type
_entity.pdbx_description
1 polymer ?
#
loop_
_entity_poly.entity_id
_entity_poly.type
_entity_poly.pdbx_seq_one_letter_code
_entity_poly.pdbx_strand_id
1 'polypeptide(L)'
;MTPAPEARRQHWHKLRHMQAWTKPDIPVVPGPARRLRLYDTASGGLVEVEAADGKTARMYVCGITPYDATHMGHAATYVTFDLINRLWRDAGYDVVYTQNITDVDDPLLERATATGVEWTDLAAQEIQLFRDDMTALRVIPPQHYIGVVESIDLVSDAVEDLRRAGAVYSVDGDLYFAVKTDPAFGGVSGYDRETMTALFAERGGDPEREGKQDPLDSLLWRHERPGEPAWDSALGRGRPGWHVECSAIALKYLGMSFDVQGGGSDLIFPHHEMSASGAQVATGEHPFARAYVHQAMVGLDGEKMSKSKGNLVLVSKERQSGADPMAIRLALLTHHYRTDWFWMPSDLPEAEARLGRWREAVKRPSGPDGAAVVDAVRAALTNDLDAASALAAVDAWAAGEGEDAEAPALVAQACDALLGVKL
;
A
#
# COMPACT_ATOMS: atom_id res chain seq x y z
N MET A 1 -23.85 -29.91 10.87
CA MET A 1 -23.36 -29.90 12.27
C MET A 1 -22.43 -28.72 12.38
N THR A 2 -22.81 -27.67 13.07
CA THR A 2 -21.95 -26.51 13.34
C THR A 2 -20.86 -26.94 14.34
N PRO A 3 -19.59 -26.71 14.08
CA PRO A 3 -18.52 -27.05 15.01
C PRO A 3 -18.69 -26.30 16.34
N ALA A 4 -18.29 -26.92 17.43
CA ALA A 4 -18.40 -26.37 18.78
C ALA A 4 -17.58 -25.07 18.93
N PRO A 5 -17.94 -24.15 19.86
CA PRO A 5 -17.26 -22.86 20.03
C PRO A 5 -15.73 -22.92 20.26
N GLU A 6 -15.23 -24.01 20.82
CA GLU A 6 -13.81 -24.25 21.06
C GLU A 6 -13.01 -24.55 19.76
N ALA A 7 -13.61 -25.24 18.79
CA ALA A 7 -12.97 -25.52 17.50
C ALA A 7 -12.80 -24.23 16.68
N ARG A 8 -13.72 -23.25 16.78
CA ARG A 8 -13.61 -21.95 16.12
C ARG A 8 -12.47 -21.08 16.68
N ARG A 9 -12.17 -21.16 17.97
CA ARG A 9 -11.06 -20.40 18.59
C ARG A 9 -9.68 -20.90 18.18
N GLN A 10 -9.52 -22.16 17.80
CA GLN A 10 -8.22 -22.74 17.41
C GLN A 10 -7.73 -22.27 16.02
N HIS A 11 -8.63 -21.91 15.09
CA HIS A 11 -8.25 -21.49 13.73
C HIS A 11 -7.75 -20.04 13.65
N TRP A 12 -8.21 -19.16 14.52
CA TRP A 12 -7.80 -17.74 14.53
C TRP A 12 -6.37 -17.50 15.03
N HIS A 13 -5.75 -18.49 15.66
CA HIS A 13 -4.33 -18.40 16.07
C HIS A 13 -3.37 -18.22 14.90
N LYS A 14 -3.76 -18.62 13.69
CA LYS A 14 -2.93 -18.48 12.47
C LYS A 14 -2.79 -17.02 12.02
N LEU A 15 -3.75 -16.17 12.34
CA LEU A 15 -3.81 -14.76 11.96
C LEU A 15 -3.47 -13.80 13.12
N ARG A 16 -3.03 -14.34 14.27
CA ARG A 16 -2.57 -13.53 15.41
C ARG A 16 -1.07 -13.31 15.33
N HIS A 17 -0.62 -12.10 15.64
CA HIS A 17 0.78 -11.70 15.64
C HIS A 17 1.40 -11.77 14.24
N MET A 18 0.85 -10.96 13.34
CA MET A 18 1.35 -10.81 11.97
C MET A 18 2.85 -10.48 11.98
N GLN A 19 3.63 -11.19 11.19
CA GLN A 19 5.04 -10.90 10.98
C GLN A 19 5.26 -10.42 9.56
N ALA A 20 5.97 -9.33 9.38
CA ALA A 20 6.41 -8.88 8.07
C ALA A 20 7.47 -9.82 7.48
N TRP A 21 7.85 -9.59 6.26
CA TRP A 21 8.93 -10.32 5.57
C TRP A 21 10.31 -9.84 5.98
N THR A 22 11.35 -10.56 5.55
CA THR A 22 12.73 -10.23 5.89
C THR A 22 13.17 -8.92 5.21
N LYS A 23 13.73 -8.00 6.02
CA LYS A 23 14.29 -6.75 5.52
C LYS A 23 15.52 -7.02 4.63
N PRO A 24 15.57 -6.47 3.40
CA PRO A 24 16.78 -6.53 2.59
C PRO A 24 17.91 -5.69 3.24
N ASP A 25 19.14 -6.12 3.02
CA ASP A 25 20.30 -5.26 3.29
C ASP A 25 20.33 -4.11 2.28
N ILE A 26 20.53 -2.88 2.77
CA ILE A 26 20.48 -1.66 1.95
C ILE A 26 21.80 -0.94 2.16
N PRO A 27 22.63 -0.80 1.10
CA PRO A 27 23.89 -0.08 1.21
C PRO A 27 23.65 1.43 1.42
N VAL A 28 24.63 2.07 2.06
CA VAL A 28 24.67 3.53 2.18
C VAL A 28 25.38 4.10 0.97
N VAL A 29 24.77 5.08 0.30
CA VAL A 29 25.33 5.73 -0.88
C VAL A 29 25.88 7.11 -0.51
N PRO A 30 27.14 7.43 -0.83
CA PRO A 30 27.73 8.73 -0.52
C PRO A 30 27.07 9.88 -1.30
N GLY A 31 27.25 11.10 -0.82
CA GLY A 31 26.76 12.32 -1.44
C GLY A 31 25.60 12.98 -0.69
N PRO A 32 25.23 14.21 -1.06
CA PRO A 32 24.18 14.96 -0.37
C PRO A 32 22.81 14.38 -0.68
N ALA A 33 21.99 14.23 0.36
CA ALA A 33 20.58 13.93 0.21
C ALA A 33 19.83 15.11 -0.45
N ARG A 34 18.70 14.80 -1.06
CA ARG A 34 17.81 15.78 -1.66
C ARG A 34 16.43 15.72 -0.99
N ARG A 35 15.70 16.84 -1.00
CA ARG A 35 14.35 16.90 -0.48
C ARG A 35 13.39 16.17 -1.42
N LEU A 36 12.56 15.30 -0.82
CA LEU A 36 11.55 14.54 -1.55
C LEU A 36 10.31 15.41 -1.77
N ARG A 37 9.88 15.52 -3.03
CA ARG A 37 8.63 16.15 -3.44
C ARG A 37 7.72 15.10 -4.05
N LEU A 38 6.48 15.04 -3.61
CA LEU A 38 5.46 14.10 -4.10
C LEU A 38 4.18 14.86 -4.46
N TYR A 39 3.43 14.30 -5.38
CA TYR A 39 2.10 14.80 -5.66
C TYR A 39 1.14 14.39 -4.54
N ASP A 40 0.56 15.37 -3.89
CA ASP A 40 -0.46 15.19 -2.89
C ASP A 40 -1.85 15.31 -3.51
N THR A 41 -2.66 14.27 -3.40
CA THR A 41 -4.01 14.22 -3.97
C THR A 41 -4.92 15.29 -3.36
N ALA A 42 -4.82 15.53 -2.04
CA ALA A 42 -5.70 16.46 -1.36
C ALA A 42 -5.48 17.92 -1.79
N SER A 43 -4.22 18.34 -1.96
CA SER A 43 -3.90 19.70 -2.44
C SER A 43 -3.87 19.81 -3.96
N GLY A 44 -3.84 18.70 -4.70
CA GLY A 44 -3.75 18.70 -6.15
C GLY A 44 -2.41 19.20 -6.69
N GLY A 45 -1.32 19.12 -5.91
CA GLY A 45 -0.02 19.67 -6.27
C GLY A 45 1.18 18.92 -5.68
N LEU A 46 2.38 19.32 -6.12
CA LEU A 46 3.63 18.79 -5.57
C LEU A 46 3.92 19.47 -4.23
N VAL A 47 4.13 18.66 -3.18
CA VAL A 47 4.49 19.10 -1.84
C VAL A 47 5.81 18.48 -1.40
N GLU A 48 6.56 19.18 -0.56
CA GLU A 48 7.72 18.60 0.12
C GLU A 48 7.23 17.64 1.22
N VAL A 49 7.75 16.42 1.21
CA VAL A 49 7.37 15.36 2.14
C VAL A 49 8.57 14.97 2.99
N GLU A 50 8.75 15.70 4.08
CA GLU A 50 9.82 15.49 5.06
C GLU A 50 9.22 15.08 6.39
N ALA A 51 10.03 14.42 7.23
CA ALA A 51 9.64 14.09 8.59
C ALA A 51 9.20 15.35 9.36
N ALA A 52 7.99 15.34 9.90
CA ALA A 52 7.40 16.49 10.60
C ALA A 52 8.23 16.97 11.80
N ASP A 53 8.92 16.04 12.47
CA ASP A 53 9.79 16.29 13.60
C ASP A 53 11.27 16.50 13.20
N GLY A 54 11.57 16.50 11.90
CA GLY A 54 12.92 16.57 11.33
C GLY A 54 13.77 15.32 11.54
N LYS A 55 13.21 14.24 12.07
CA LYS A 55 13.93 13.01 12.42
C LYS A 55 13.24 11.74 11.95
N THR A 56 11.96 11.60 12.24
CA THR A 56 11.21 10.35 12.05
C THR A 56 10.12 10.54 11.01
N ALA A 57 10.31 10.00 9.81
CA ALA A 57 9.30 9.97 8.76
C ALA A 57 8.30 8.83 9.00
N ARG A 58 7.00 9.14 8.95
CA ARG A 58 5.91 8.23 9.28
C ARG A 58 5.03 7.98 8.06
N MET A 59 4.84 6.73 7.68
CA MET A 59 4.05 6.33 6.52
C MET A 59 3.08 5.21 6.86
N TYR A 60 1.82 5.39 6.44
CA TYR A 60 0.83 4.33 6.40
C TYR A 60 0.51 3.97 4.96
N VAL A 61 0.60 2.69 4.61
CA VAL A 61 0.15 2.21 3.31
C VAL A 61 -0.91 1.13 3.51
N CYS A 62 -2.06 1.31 2.89
CA CYS A 62 -3.12 0.31 2.96
C CYS A 62 -2.65 -1.02 2.39
N GLY A 63 -2.93 -2.08 3.13
CA GLY A 63 -2.57 -3.46 2.78
C GLY A 63 -3.57 -4.12 1.85
N ILE A 64 -3.33 -5.39 1.58
CA ILE A 64 -4.20 -6.20 0.74
C ILE A 64 -5.33 -6.86 1.55
N THR A 65 -6.43 -7.21 0.87
CA THR A 65 -7.35 -8.25 1.32
C THR A 65 -6.85 -9.58 0.74
N PRO A 66 -6.41 -10.54 1.58
CA PRO A 66 -5.67 -11.72 1.13
C PRO A 66 -6.61 -12.83 0.64
N TYR A 67 -7.25 -12.64 -0.50
CA TYR A 67 -8.14 -13.62 -1.13
C TYR A 67 -7.65 -14.11 -2.49
N ASP A 68 -6.53 -13.54 -2.98
CA ASP A 68 -5.85 -13.90 -4.22
C ASP A 68 -4.40 -13.41 -4.22
N ALA A 69 -3.54 -14.05 -5.02
CA ALA A 69 -2.14 -13.72 -5.15
C ALA A 69 -1.88 -12.27 -5.58
N THR A 70 -0.68 -11.78 -5.28
CA THR A 70 -0.21 -10.43 -5.64
C THR A 70 -0.14 -10.26 -7.15
N HIS A 71 -0.99 -9.42 -7.72
CA HIS A 71 -0.89 -9.02 -9.12
C HIS A 71 0.04 -7.80 -9.31
N MET A 72 0.42 -7.50 -10.55
CA MET A 72 1.36 -6.42 -10.86
C MET A 72 0.90 -5.04 -10.35
N GLY A 73 -0.40 -4.78 -10.26
CA GLY A 73 -0.94 -3.55 -9.66
C GLY A 73 -0.60 -3.42 -8.17
N HIS A 74 -0.76 -4.50 -7.39
CA HIS A 74 -0.31 -4.52 -5.99
C HIS A 74 1.21 -4.33 -5.89
N ALA A 75 1.98 -5.05 -6.73
CA ALA A 75 3.43 -4.93 -6.74
C ALA A 75 3.89 -3.50 -7.07
N ALA A 76 3.25 -2.83 -8.04
CA ALA A 76 3.52 -1.44 -8.37
C ALA A 76 3.29 -0.52 -7.17
N THR A 77 2.18 -0.71 -6.44
CA THR A 77 1.88 0.05 -5.22
C THR A 77 3.02 -0.08 -4.20
N TYR A 78 3.38 -1.30 -3.81
CA TYR A 78 4.39 -1.48 -2.76
C TYR A 78 5.81 -1.12 -3.20
N VAL A 79 6.16 -1.27 -4.48
CA VAL A 79 7.43 -0.78 -5.04
C VAL A 79 7.49 0.75 -5.01
N THR A 80 6.40 1.45 -5.31
CA THR A 80 6.33 2.92 -5.23
C THR A 80 6.57 3.41 -3.80
N PHE A 81 5.89 2.84 -2.81
CA PHE A 81 6.10 3.24 -1.41
C PHE A 81 7.46 2.76 -0.84
N ASP A 82 8.03 1.70 -1.39
CA ASP A 82 9.41 1.30 -1.11
C ASP A 82 10.43 2.36 -1.59
N LEU A 83 10.21 3.01 -2.75
CA LEU A 83 11.05 4.13 -3.19
C LEU A 83 11.00 5.29 -2.19
N ILE A 84 9.83 5.67 -1.69
CA ILE A 84 9.68 6.71 -0.66
C ILE A 84 10.47 6.33 0.60
N ASN A 85 10.32 5.10 1.07
CA ASN A 85 11.03 4.58 2.24
C ASN A 85 12.56 4.65 2.04
N ARG A 86 13.06 4.26 0.85
CA ARG A 86 14.48 4.32 0.50
C ARG A 86 15.02 5.74 0.46
N LEU A 87 14.29 6.67 -0.15
CA LEU A 87 14.67 8.08 -0.25
C LEU A 87 14.72 8.75 1.13
N TRP A 88 13.78 8.48 2.01
CA TRP A 88 13.82 8.98 3.38
C TRP A 88 15.01 8.44 4.16
N ARG A 89 15.36 7.15 3.99
CA ARG A 89 16.58 6.57 4.59
C ARG A 89 17.86 7.14 4.02
N ASP A 90 17.90 7.36 2.70
CA ASP A 90 19.01 8.03 2.03
C ASP A 90 19.18 9.49 2.52
N ALA A 91 18.06 10.15 2.87
CA ALA A 91 18.07 11.46 3.51
C ALA A 91 18.42 11.43 5.02
N GLY A 92 18.61 10.25 5.60
CA GLY A 92 19.03 10.08 7.00
C GLY A 92 17.88 10.05 8.01
N TYR A 93 16.62 9.96 7.57
CA TYR A 93 15.48 9.82 8.48
C TYR A 93 15.36 8.39 9.02
N ASP A 94 14.95 8.30 10.28
CA ASP A 94 14.32 7.08 10.80
C ASP A 94 12.94 6.95 10.14
N VAL A 95 12.60 5.75 9.67
CA VAL A 95 11.31 5.55 8.98
C VAL A 95 10.44 4.58 9.77
N VAL A 96 9.26 5.04 10.17
CA VAL A 96 8.20 4.22 10.75
C VAL A 96 7.15 3.95 9.67
N TYR A 97 7.19 2.74 9.12
CA TYR A 97 6.25 2.26 8.11
C TYR A 97 5.26 1.31 8.75
N THR A 98 3.98 1.62 8.63
CA THR A 98 2.86 0.80 9.10
C THR A 98 2.01 0.35 7.90
N GLN A 99 1.65 -0.92 7.88
CA GLN A 99 0.78 -1.53 6.87
C GLN A 99 -0.18 -2.50 7.55
N ASN A 100 -1.45 -2.45 7.19
CA ASN A 100 -2.42 -3.46 7.62
C ASN A 100 -2.48 -4.66 6.68
N ILE A 101 -3.18 -5.70 7.11
CA ILE A 101 -3.75 -6.76 6.28
C ILE A 101 -5.22 -6.86 6.64
N THR A 102 -6.09 -6.71 5.65
CA THR A 102 -7.54 -6.90 5.82
C THR A 102 -7.86 -8.39 5.73
N ASP A 103 -7.47 -9.14 6.77
CA ASP A 103 -7.55 -10.59 6.86
C ASP A 103 -8.94 -11.12 7.27
N VAL A 104 -9.93 -10.23 7.31
CA VAL A 104 -11.36 -10.54 7.37
C VAL A 104 -12.16 -9.49 6.62
N ASP A 105 -12.80 -9.88 5.51
CA ASP A 105 -13.65 -9.01 4.71
C ASP A 105 -14.56 -9.85 3.79
N ASP A 106 -15.62 -9.25 3.24
CA ASP A 106 -16.58 -9.93 2.37
C ASP A 106 -15.92 -10.65 1.19
N PRO A 107 -15.02 -10.03 0.39
CA PRO A 107 -14.37 -10.70 -0.73
C PRO A 107 -13.57 -11.96 -0.33
N LEU A 108 -12.94 -11.96 0.85
CA LEU A 108 -12.22 -13.13 1.36
C LEU A 108 -13.19 -14.26 1.71
N LEU A 109 -14.31 -13.94 2.39
CA LEU A 109 -15.32 -14.92 2.79
C LEU A 109 -16.04 -15.53 1.59
N GLU A 110 -16.37 -14.71 0.59
CA GLU A 110 -16.97 -15.14 -0.68
C GLU A 110 -16.02 -16.08 -1.43
N ARG A 111 -14.74 -15.72 -1.53
CA ARG A 111 -13.73 -16.55 -2.19
C ARG A 111 -13.54 -17.89 -1.48
N ALA A 112 -13.45 -17.87 -0.15
CA ALA A 112 -13.34 -19.07 0.68
C ALA A 112 -14.53 -20.00 0.46
N THR A 113 -15.74 -19.45 0.44
CA THR A 113 -16.97 -20.19 0.14
C THR A 113 -16.96 -20.79 -1.26
N ALA A 114 -16.60 -20.00 -2.27
CA ALA A 114 -16.56 -20.43 -3.67
C ALA A 114 -15.52 -21.54 -3.93
N THR A 115 -14.41 -21.55 -3.17
CA THR A 115 -13.35 -22.55 -3.32
C THR A 115 -13.47 -23.73 -2.35
N GLY A 116 -14.38 -23.66 -1.36
CA GLY A 116 -14.54 -24.68 -0.32
C GLY A 116 -13.36 -24.76 0.65
N VAL A 117 -12.55 -23.71 0.75
CA VAL A 117 -11.41 -23.60 1.67
C VAL A 117 -11.85 -22.82 2.90
N GLU A 118 -11.33 -23.18 4.08
CA GLU A 118 -11.54 -22.37 5.29
C GLU A 118 -10.90 -20.99 5.12
N TRP A 119 -11.64 -19.91 5.39
CA TRP A 119 -11.19 -18.54 5.09
C TRP A 119 -9.89 -18.15 5.80
N THR A 120 -9.64 -18.67 7.01
CA THR A 120 -8.37 -18.42 7.73
C THR A 120 -7.19 -19.12 7.08
N ASP A 121 -7.40 -20.28 6.46
CA ASP A 121 -6.36 -21.00 5.74
C ASP A 121 -6.07 -20.32 4.40
N LEU A 122 -7.10 -19.86 3.71
CA LEU A 122 -6.96 -19.06 2.49
C LEU A 122 -6.19 -17.77 2.79
N ALA A 123 -6.60 -17.01 3.82
CA ALA A 123 -5.91 -15.78 4.22
C ALA A 123 -4.43 -16.05 4.55
N ALA A 124 -4.14 -17.05 5.37
CA ALA A 124 -2.76 -17.39 5.75
C ALA A 124 -1.89 -17.76 4.54
N GLN A 125 -2.44 -18.51 3.57
CA GLN A 125 -1.76 -18.88 2.34
C GLN A 125 -1.43 -17.65 1.49
N GLU A 126 -2.40 -16.78 1.25
CA GLU A 126 -2.23 -15.60 0.41
C GLU A 126 -1.33 -14.54 1.07
N ILE A 127 -1.38 -14.38 2.39
CA ILE A 127 -0.45 -13.53 3.15
C ILE A 127 0.99 -14.05 3.00
N GLN A 128 1.21 -15.37 3.09
CA GLN A 128 2.55 -15.92 2.92
C GLN A 128 3.06 -15.70 1.50
N LEU A 129 2.22 -15.90 0.49
CA LEU A 129 2.57 -15.65 -0.91
C LEU A 129 2.92 -14.18 -1.15
N PHE A 130 2.14 -13.26 -0.58
CA PHE A 130 2.45 -11.82 -0.61
C PHE A 130 3.82 -11.50 0.01
N ARG A 131 4.12 -12.07 1.17
CA ARG A 131 5.41 -11.89 1.85
C ARG A 131 6.58 -12.40 1.01
N ASP A 132 6.41 -13.55 0.36
CA ASP A 132 7.41 -14.14 -0.53
C ASP A 132 7.65 -13.26 -1.77
N ASP A 133 6.59 -12.67 -2.35
CA ASP A 133 6.68 -11.76 -3.46
C ASP A 133 7.36 -10.44 -3.07
N MET A 134 7.00 -9.85 -1.93
CA MET A 134 7.64 -8.61 -1.42
C MET A 134 9.11 -8.85 -1.08
N THR A 135 9.45 -10.00 -0.52
CA THR A 135 10.85 -10.40 -0.27
C THR A 135 11.64 -10.47 -1.57
N ALA A 136 11.09 -11.13 -2.59
CA ALA A 136 11.74 -11.31 -3.89
C ALA A 136 11.95 -9.97 -4.61
N LEU A 137 10.96 -9.08 -4.54
CA LEU A 137 11.05 -7.72 -5.09
C LEU A 137 11.90 -6.77 -4.23
N ARG A 138 12.49 -7.23 -3.12
CA ARG A 138 13.33 -6.44 -2.20
C ARG A 138 12.62 -5.20 -1.63
N VAL A 139 11.32 -5.29 -1.42
CA VAL A 139 10.53 -4.25 -0.74
C VAL A 139 10.91 -4.24 0.74
N ILE A 140 11.17 -3.05 1.30
CA ILE A 140 11.44 -2.88 2.73
C ILE A 140 10.17 -3.20 3.51
N PRO A 141 10.20 -4.14 4.48
CA PRO A 141 9.03 -4.50 5.25
C PRO A 141 8.54 -3.36 6.15
N PRO A 142 7.24 -3.30 6.46
CA PRO A 142 6.72 -2.42 7.47
C PRO A 142 7.28 -2.78 8.85
N GLN A 143 7.50 -1.76 9.68
CA GLN A 143 7.83 -1.95 11.10
C GLN A 143 6.62 -2.50 11.87
N HIS A 144 5.42 -2.04 11.49
CA HIS A 144 4.16 -2.50 12.03
C HIS A 144 3.32 -3.12 10.90
N TYR A 145 3.25 -4.46 10.89
CA TYR A 145 2.47 -5.24 9.95
C TYR A 145 1.33 -5.90 10.70
N ILE A 146 0.11 -5.40 10.54
CA ILE A 146 -0.99 -5.59 11.48
C ILE A 146 -2.21 -6.19 10.76
N GLY A 147 -2.68 -7.36 11.24
CA GLY A 147 -3.93 -7.97 10.80
C GLY A 147 -5.16 -7.31 11.44
N VAL A 148 -6.28 -7.30 10.75
CA VAL A 148 -7.55 -6.83 11.31
C VAL A 148 -8.05 -7.76 12.41
N VAL A 149 -7.89 -9.08 12.23
CA VAL A 149 -8.31 -10.08 13.24
C VAL A 149 -7.59 -9.87 14.59
N GLU A 150 -6.34 -9.45 14.59
CA GLU A 150 -5.63 -9.13 15.84
C GLU A 150 -5.95 -7.72 16.38
N SER A 151 -6.63 -6.88 15.58
CA SER A 151 -6.94 -5.48 15.90
C SER A 151 -8.41 -5.24 16.26
N ILE A 152 -9.20 -6.28 16.46
CA ILE A 152 -10.65 -6.16 16.71
C ILE A 152 -10.96 -5.25 17.92
N ASP A 153 -10.23 -5.41 19.01
CA ASP A 153 -10.41 -4.58 20.21
C ASP A 153 -10.05 -3.12 19.91
N LEU A 154 -8.96 -2.89 19.18
CA LEU A 154 -8.52 -1.54 18.77
C LEU A 154 -9.56 -0.85 17.88
N VAL A 155 -10.16 -1.59 16.93
CA VAL A 155 -11.22 -1.05 16.06
C VAL A 155 -12.49 -0.78 16.86
N SER A 156 -12.86 -1.68 17.78
CA SER A 156 -14.01 -1.47 18.67
C SER A 156 -13.84 -0.19 19.51
N ASP A 157 -12.65 0.06 20.05
CA ASP A 157 -12.35 1.26 20.81
C ASP A 157 -12.44 2.53 19.94
N ALA A 158 -11.94 2.48 18.69
CA ALA A 158 -12.05 3.60 17.75
C ALA A 158 -13.52 3.94 17.40
N VAL A 159 -14.39 2.93 17.27
CA VAL A 159 -15.83 3.16 17.06
C VAL A 159 -16.48 3.76 18.30
N GLU A 160 -16.04 3.37 19.51
CA GLU A 160 -16.52 4.01 20.76
C GLU A 160 -16.06 5.48 20.87
N ASP A 161 -14.87 5.82 20.36
CA ASP A 161 -14.42 7.22 20.26
C ASP A 161 -15.33 8.03 19.34
N LEU A 162 -15.67 7.50 18.16
CA LEU A 162 -16.64 8.09 17.25
C LEU A 162 -18.02 8.23 17.87
N ARG A 163 -18.45 7.25 18.68
CA ARG A 163 -19.73 7.30 19.41
C ARG A 163 -19.73 8.43 20.45
N ARG A 164 -18.62 8.59 21.17
CA ARG A 164 -18.45 9.72 22.12
C ARG A 164 -18.46 11.08 21.43
N ALA A 165 -17.95 11.15 20.19
CA ALA A 165 -18.03 12.34 19.35
C ALA A 165 -19.43 12.61 18.76
N GLY A 166 -20.40 11.71 18.99
CA GLY A 166 -21.76 11.85 18.46
C GLY A 166 -21.89 11.53 16.97
N ALA A 167 -20.93 10.80 16.40
CA ALA A 167 -20.82 10.52 14.98
C ALA A 167 -21.32 9.12 14.58
N VAL A 168 -21.93 8.37 15.51
CA VAL A 168 -22.37 6.99 15.27
C VAL A 168 -23.88 6.87 15.46
N TYR A 169 -24.55 6.15 14.56
CA TYR A 169 -25.93 5.74 14.68
C TYR A 169 -26.12 4.29 14.21
N SER A 170 -27.29 3.71 14.48
CA SER A 170 -27.57 2.32 14.12
C SER A 170 -28.65 2.20 13.06
N VAL A 171 -28.46 1.26 12.13
CA VAL A 171 -29.44 0.79 11.16
C VAL A 171 -29.51 -0.73 11.25
N ASP A 172 -30.63 -1.28 11.66
CA ASP A 172 -30.88 -2.73 11.81
C ASP A 172 -29.81 -3.46 12.65
N GLY A 173 -29.24 -2.77 13.64
CA GLY A 173 -28.19 -3.30 14.51
C GLY A 173 -26.77 -3.02 14.01
N ASP A 174 -26.54 -2.73 12.73
CA ASP A 174 -25.27 -2.28 12.21
C ASP A 174 -24.99 -0.83 12.60
N LEU A 175 -23.71 -0.48 12.86
CA LEU A 175 -23.31 0.87 13.22
C LEU A 175 -22.70 1.61 12.02
N TYR A 176 -23.12 2.85 11.83
CA TYR A 176 -22.71 3.70 10.74
C TYR A 176 -22.04 4.98 11.25
N PHE A 177 -21.02 5.44 10.50
CA PHE A 177 -20.40 6.74 10.66
C PHE A 177 -21.22 7.80 9.92
N ALA A 178 -21.63 8.84 10.60
CA ALA A 178 -22.34 9.97 10.03
C ALA A 178 -21.36 10.98 9.42
N VAL A 179 -21.09 10.90 8.11
CA VAL A 179 -20.08 11.74 7.42
C VAL A 179 -20.32 13.23 7.59
N LYS A 180 -21.57 13.67 7.80
CA LYS A 180 -21.93 15.08 8.06
C LYS A 180 -21.32 15.64 9.34
N THR A 181 -20.78 14.80 10.23
CA THR A 181 -20.12 15.23 11.47
C THR A 181 -18.71 15.75 11.21
N ASP A 182 -18.13 15.45 10.04
CA ASP A 182 -16.86 16.01 9.60
C ASP A 182 -17.07 17.14 8.60
N PRO A 183 -16.81 18.39 8.98
CA PRO A 183 -16.90 19.53 8.04
C PRO A 183 -15.84 19.50 6.93
N ALA A 184 -14.77 18.70 7.09
CA ALA A 184 -13.70 18.54 6.11
C ALA A 184 -13.93 17.35 5.14
N PHE A 185 -15.05 16.61 5.29
CA PHE A 185 -15.38 15.49 4.41
C PHE A 185 -15.44 15.90 2.94
N GLY A 186 -14.75 15.16 2.08
CA GLY A 186 -14.53 15.48 0.66
C GLY A 186 -13.19 16.17 0.39
N GLY A 187 -12.44 16.52 1.44
CA GLY A 187 -11.17 17.25 1.33
C GLY A 187 -10.00 16.41 0.85
N VAL A 188 -10.05 15.08 0.97
CA VAL A 188 -9.01 14.18 0.46
C VAL A 188 -9.18 13.92 -1.03
N SER A 189 -10.37 13.56 -1.46
CA SER A 189 -10.66 13.19 -2.84
C SER A 189 -10.90 14.39 -3.76
N GLY A 190 -11.47 15.47 -3.24
CA GLY A 190 -11.91 16.63 -4.03
C GLY A 190 -13.04 16.32 -5.00
N TYR A 191 -13.70 15.15 -4.87
CA TYR A 191 -14.79 14.75 -5.76
C TYR A 191 -16.09 15.44 -5.38
N ASP A 192 -16.94 15.67 -6.39
CA ASP A 192 -18.31 16.09 -6.15
C ASP A 192 -19.15 14.93 -5.59
N ARG A 193 -20.31 15.28 -5.03
CA ARG A 193 -21.15 14.32 -4.32
C ARG A 193 -21.73 13.23 -5.23
N GLU A 194 -22.01 13.52 -6.50
CA GLU A 194 -22.51 12.56 -7.47
C GLU A 194 -21.45 11.50 -7.76
N THR A 195 -20.22 11.93 -8.04
CA THR A 195 -19.05 11.07 -8.22
C THR A 195 -18.78 10.20 -6.97
N MET A 196 -18.81 10.81 -5.78
CA MET A 196 -18.63 10.07 -4.52
C MET A 196 -19.70 8.98 -4.37
N THR A 197 -20.97 9.29 -4.63
CA THR A 197 -22.06 8.31 -4.47
C THR A 197 -21.92 7.13 -5.45
N ALA A 198 -21.57 7.42 -6.70
CA ALA A 198 -21.34 6.41 -7.71
C ALA A 198 -20.15 5.48 -7.35
N LEU A 199 -19.02 6.07 -6.95
CA LEU A 199 -17.84 5.32 -6.54
C LEU A 199 -18.07 4.53 -5.25
N PHE A 200 -18.87 5.07 -4.31
CA PHE A 200 -19.20 4.36 -3.08
C PHE A 200 -20.00 3.09 -3.39
N ALA A 201 -21.01 3.17 -4.25
CA ALA A 201 -21.77 2.01 -4.70
C ALA A 201 -20.90 0.97 -5.44
N GLU A 202 -20.02 1.42 -6.34
CA GLU A 202 -19.12 0.55 -7.10
C GLU A 202 -18.13 -0.20 -6.20
N ARG A 203 -17.72 0.42 -5.08
CA ARG A 203 -16.62 -0.06 -4.24
C ARG A 203 -17.08 -0.65 -2.90
N GLY A 204 -18.25 -1.26 -2.90
CA GLY A 204 -18.77 -2.03 -1.77
C GLY A 204 -19.55 -1.25 -0.71
N GLY A 205 -19.82 0.04 -0.96
CA GLY A 205 -20.73 0.82 -0.15
C GLY A 205 -22.21 0.52 -0.46
N ASP A 206 -23.09 0.99 0.39
CA ASP A 206 -24.53 0.75 0.35
C ASP A 206 -25.36 2.06 0.36
N PRO A 207 -25.20 2.96 -0.64
CA PRO A 207 -25.84 4.27 -0.63
C PRO A 207 -27.37 4.19 -0.63
N GLU A 208 -27.94 3.12 -1.17
CA GLU A 208 -29.38 2.87 -1.26
C GLU A 208 -29.96 2.23 0.01
N ARG A 209 -29.16 1.92 1.04
CA ARG A 209 -29.64 1.23 2.23
C ARG A 209 -30.65 2.09 2.99
N GLU A 210 -31.86 1.58 3.15
CA GLU A 210 -32.93 2.22 3.91
C GLU A 210 -32.51 2.45 5.37
N GLY A 211 -32.86 3.60 5.93
CA GLY A 211 -32.52 3.99 7.31
C GLY A 211 -31.21 4.74 7.47
N LYS A 212 -30.37 4.86 6.44
CA LYS A 212 -29.19 5.71 6.49
C LYS A 212 -29.58 7.19 6.54
N GLN A 213 -28.79 7.99 7.28
CA GLN A 213 -29.00 9.45 7.37
C GLN A 213 -28.43 10.17 6.14
N ASP A 214 -27.37 9.63 5.55
CA ASP A 214 -26.72 10.10 4.35
C ASP A 214 -26.27 8.91 3.49
N PRO A 215 -26.46 8.92 2.15
CA PRO A 215 -26.01 7.84 1.26
C PRO A 215 -24.53 7.48 1.43
N LEU A 216 -23.68 8.45 1.80
CA LEU A 216 -22.23 8.26 1.97
C LEU A 216 -21.82 7.82 3.37
N ASP A 217 -22.76 7.68 4.33
CA ASP A 217 -22.43 7.16 5.65
C ASP A 217 -21.85 5.74 5.54
N SER A 218 -20.71 5.51 6.18
CA SER A 218 -19.99 4.25 6.05
C SER A 218 -20.18 3.31 7.22
N LEU A 219 -20.17 2.01 6.93
CA LEU A 219 -20.29 0.96 7.94
C LEU A 219 -19.05 1.00 8.86
N LEU A 220 -19.30 1.03 10.17
CA LEU A 220 -18.27 0.95 11.23
C LEU A 220 -18.20 -0.43 11.86
N TRP A 221 -19.38 -1.03 12.13
CA TRP A 221 -19.50 -2.32 12.79
C TRP A 221 -20.71 -3.06 12.26
N ARG A 222 -20.49 -4.24 11.70
CA ARG A 222 -21.56 -5.12 11.23
C ARG A 222 -21.95 -6.07 12.33
N HIS A 223 -23.23 -6.02 12.73
CA HIS A 223 -23.77 -6.97 13.69
C HIS A 223 -23.64 -8.42 13.18
N GLU A 224 -23.50 -9.38 14.11
CA GLU A 224 -23.34 -10.80 13.79
C GLU A 224 -24.41 -11.31 12.82
N ARG A 225 -23.97 -12.07 11.83
CA ARG A 225 -24.81 -12.76 10.85
C ARG A 225 -24.54 -14.25 10.84
N PRO A 226 -25.58 -15.09 10.63
CA PRO A 226 -25.38 -16.53 10.57
C PRO A 226 -24.37 -16.94 9.50
N GLY A 227 -23.36 -17.72 9.90
CA GLY A 227 -22.34 -18.24 8.99
C GLY A 227 -21.12 -17.33 8.76
N GLU A 228 -21.20 -16.06 9.17
CA GLU A 228 -20.06 -15.13 9.13
C GLU A 228 -19.21 -15.17 10.42
N PRO A 229 -17.91 -14.85 10.32
CA PRO A 229 -17.08 -14.65 11.52
C PRO A 229 -17.57 -13.42 12.29
N ALA A 230 -17.55 -13.52 13.61
CA ALA A 230 -17.94 -12.42 14.49
C ALA A 230 -17.20 -12.50 15.82
N TRP A 231 -16.87 -11.35 16.38
CA TRP A 231 -16.13 -11.18 17.63
C TRP A 231 -16.99 -10.50 18.69
N ASP A 232 -16.78 -10.88 19.93
CA ASP A 232 -17.37 -10.17 21.07
C ASP A 232 -16.63 -8.84 21.26
N SER A 233 -17.38 -7.75 21.44
CA SER A 233 -16.85 -6.41 21.67
C SER A 233 -17.80 -5.57 22.53
N ALA A 234 -17.38 -4.38 22.94
CA ALA A 234 -18.24 -3.39 23.60
C ALA A 234 -19.40 -2.92 22.71
N LEU A 235 -19.28 -3.07 21.38
CA LEU A 235 -20.29 -2.71 20.39
C LEU A 235 -21.36 -3.79 20.19
N GLY A 236 -21.21 -4.91 20.88
CA GLY A 236 -21.95 -6.14 20.63
C GLY A 236 -21.18 -7.10 19.73
N ARG A 237 -21.76 -8.30 19.53
CA ARG A 237 -21.12 -9.32 18.70
C ARG A 237 -21.25 -8.98 17.22
N GLY A 238 -20.08 -8.94 16.51
CA GLY A 238 -20.02 -8.53 15.11
C GLY A 238 -18.62 -8.48 14.55
N ARG A 239 -18.43 -7.72 13.47
CA ARG A 239 -17.14 -7.48 12.82
C ARG A 239 -16.99 -6.05 12.30
N PRO A 240 -15.75 -5.55 12.12
CA PRO A 240 -15.51 -4.19 11.63
C PRO A 240 -16.05 -3.95 10.22
N GLY A 241 -16.31 -2.65 9.92
CA GLY A 241 -16.36 -2.13 8.56
C GLY A 241 -14.96 -1.77 8.07
N TRP A 242 -14.75 -1.82 6.77
CA TRP A 242 -13.44 -1.71 6.14
C TRP A 242 -12.67 -0.41 6.44
N HIS A 243 -13.33 0.74 6.48
CA HIS A 243 -12.65 2.04 6.55
C HIS A 243 -12.07 2.34 7.94
N VAL A 244 -12.78 1.96 9.00
CA VAL A 244 -12.37 2.22 10.38
C VAL A 244 -11.17 1.37 10.81
N GLU A 245 -10.93 0.23 10.18
CA GLU A 245 -9.77 -0.62 10.44
C GLU A 245 -8.46 0.13 10.22
N CYS A 246 -8.30 0.72 9.03
CA CYS A 246 -7.09 1.45 8.66
C CYS A 246 -6.89 2.71 9.51
N SER A 247 -7.97 3.45 9.82
CA SER A 247 -7.86 4.63 10.67
C SER A 247 -7.43 4.26 12.09
N ALA A 248 -8.02 3.22 12.69
CA ALA A 248 -7.67 2.75 14.02
C ALA A 248 -6.20 2.29 14.11
N ILE A 249 -5.74 1.50 13.14
CA ILE A 249 -4.36 1.02 13.07
C ILE A 249 -3.38 2.19 12.86
N ALA A 250 -3.67 3.10 11.92
CA ALA A 250 -2.82 4.28 11.68
C ALA A 250 -2.72 5.16 12.94
N LEU A 251 -3.82 5.47 13.60
CA LEU A 251 -3.82 6.26 14.84
C LEU A 251 -3.01 5.59 15.94
N LYS A 252 -3.11 4.28 16.09
CA LYS A 252 -2.38 3.53 17.12
C LYS A 252 -0.88 3.60 16.96
N TYR A 253 -0.37 3.46 15.74
CA TYR A 253 1.06 3.30 15.48
C TYR A 253 1.75 4.56 14.99
N LEU A 254 1.01 5.49 14.40
CA LEU A 254 1.57 6.73 13.84
C LEU A 254 1.00 8.00 14.48
N GLY A 255 -0.20 7.93 15.07
CA GLY A 255 -0.92 9.13 15.55
C GLY A 255 -1.48 9.96 14.40
N MET A 256 -1.94 11.17 14.72
CA MET A 256 -2.42 12.14 13.72
C MET A 256 -1.26 12.84 13.01
N SER A 257 -1.57 13.46 11.88
CA SER A 257 -0.63 14.27 11.09
C SER A 257 0.66 13.53 10.72
N PHE A 258 0.57 12.22 10.45
CA PHE A 258 1.71 11.49 9.92
C PHE A 258 2.02 11.92 8.47
N ASP A 259 3.23 11.63 7.98
CA ASP A 259 3.75 12.32 6.80
C ASP A 259 3.11 11.87 5.49
N VAL A 260 2.88 10.55 5.30
CA VAL A 260 2.28 10.00 4.07
C VAL A 260 1.23 8.94 4.35
N GLN A 261 0.02 9.15 3.81
CA GLN A 261 -0.99 8.11 3.59
C GLN A 261 -0.87 7.61 2.16
N GLY A 262 -0.69 6.30 1.98
CA GLY A 262 -0.47 5.69 0.67
C GLY A 262 -1.40 4.53 0.32
N GLY A 263 -1.55 4.30 -0.99
CA GLY A 263 -2.33 3.18 -1.54
C GLY A 263 -2.51 3.27 -3.05
N GLY A 264 -3.34 2.42 -3.63
CA GLY A 264 -3.78 2.53 -5.02
C GLY A 264 -4.71 3.71 -5.24
N SER A 265 -4.81 4.22 -6.46
CA SER A 265 -5.69 5.35 -6.80
C SER A 265 -7.18 5.04 -6.63
N ASP A 266 -7.55 3.77 -6.64
CA ASP A 266 -8.89 3.31 -6.31
C ASP A 266 -9.25 3.49 -4.83
N LEU A 267 -8.27 3.66 -3.94
CA LEU A 267 -8.47 3.93 -2.52
C LEU A 267 -8.67 5.41 -2.20
N ILE A 268 -8.45 6.35 -3.13
CA ILE A 268 -8.70 7.79 -2.91
C ILE A 268 -10.08 7.98 -2.30
N PHE A 269 -11.09 7.37 -2.93
CA PHE A 269 -12.46 7.34 -2.44
C PHE A 269 -13.09 5.96 -2.70
N PRO A 270 -13.82 5.38 -1.74
CA PRO A 270 -14.18 5.97 -0.44
C PRO A 270 -13.12 5.82 0.65
N HIS A 271 -12.14 4.91 0.50
CA HIS A 271 -11.37 4.37 1.61
C HIS A 271 -10.52 5.43 2.35
N HIS A 272 -9.67 6.19 1.64
CA HIS A 272 -8.81 7.21 2.29
C HIS A 272 -9.61 8.40 2.79
N GLU A 273 -10.65 8.82 2.07
CA GLU A 273 -11.57 9.86 2.54
C GLU A 273 -12.26 9.46 3.83
N MET A 274 -12.86 8.26 3.88
CA MET A 274 -13.60 7.76 5.05
C MET A 274 -12.66 7.50 6.25
N SER A 275 -11.46 6.98 5.99
CA SER A 275 -10.47 6.73 7.05
C SER A 275 -9.99 8.04 7.67
N ALA A 276 -9.71 9.05 6.85
CA ALA A 276 -9.32 10.38 7.32
C ALA A 276 -10.43 11.05 8.12
N SER A 277 -11.64 11.05 7.57
CA SER A 277 -12.81 11.66 8.20
C SER A 277 -13.12 11.02 9.54
N GLY A 278 -13.15 9.67 9.61
CA GLY A 278 -13.37 8.95 10.87
C GLY A 278 -12.31 9.28 11.93
N ALA A 279 -11.04 9.27 11.56
CA ALA A 279 -9.94 9.60 12.49
C ALA A 279 -10.03 11.05 13.00
N GLN A 280 -10.31 12.00 12.11
CA GLN A 280 -10.44 13.44 12.44
C GLN A 280 -11.60 13.69 13.40
N VAL A 281 -12.76 13.06 13.19
CA VAL A 281 -13.88 13.18 14.09
C VAL A 281 -13.64 12.50 15.43
N ALA A 282 -13.03 11.31 15.43
CA ALA A 282 -12.73 10.57 16.66
C ALA A 282 -11.76 11.33 17.59
N THR A 283 -10.76 12.02 17.00
CA THR A 283 -9.72 12.72 17.76
C THR A 283 -9.97 14.20 17.96
N GLY A 284 -10.77 14.83 17.07
CA GLY A 284 -10.92 16.27 17.00
C GLY A 284 -9.67 17.00 16.46
N GLU A 285 -8.70 16.26 15.88
CA GLU A 285 -7.45 16.78 15.32
C GLU A 285 -7.45 16.72 13.79
N HIS A 286 -6.72 17.63 13.13
CA HIS A 286 -6.54 17.72 11.68
C HIS A 286 -5.10 18.07 11.31
N PRO A 287 -4.58 17.64 10.15
CA PRO A 287 -5.12 16.62 9.25
C PRO A 287 -4.81 15.20 9.77
N PHE A 288 -5.48 14.20 9.24
CA PHE A 288 -5.14 12.79 9.51
C PHE A 288 -3.75 12.45 8.96
N ALA A 289 -3.48 12.75 7.69
CA ALA A 289 -2.15 12.67 7.07
C ALA A 289 -1.78 14.00 6.41
N ARG A 290 -0.46 14.28 6.31
CA ARG A 290 0.06 15.53 5.71
C ARG A 290 0.10 15.49 4.19
N ALA A 291 0.23 14.30 3.60
CA ALA A 291 0.13 14.08 2.16
C ALA A 291 -0.56 12.73 1.86
N TYR A 292 -1.36 12.73 0.79
CA TYR A 292 -2.05 11.55 0.27
C TYR A 292 -1.46 11.19 -1.10
N VAL A 293 -0.74 10.07 -1.16
CA VAL A 293 0.00 9.63 -2.35
C VAL A 293 -0.63 8.36 -2.90
N HIS A 294 -0.88 8.33 -4.21
CA HIS A 294 -1.59 7.23 -4.83
C HIS A 294 -0.87 6.68 -6.05
N GLN A 295 -0.72 5.36 -6.07
CA GLN A 295 -0.25 4.61 -7.23
C GLN A 295 -1.40 4.46 -8.23
N ALA A 296 -1.18 4.87 -9.46
CA ALA A 296 -2.11 4.68 -10.56
C ALA A 296 -2.34 3.20 -10.90
N MET A 297 -3.38 2.93 -11.67
CA MET A 297 -3.80 1.55 -11.96
C MET A 297 -2.91 0.88 -13.00
N VAL A 298 -2.65 -0.40 -12.80
CA VAL A 298 -2.01 -1.28 -13.78
C VAL A 298 -3.07 -2.19 -14.38
N GLY A 299 -3.28 -2.09 -15.68
CA GLY A 299 -4.21 -2.90 -16.44
C GLY A 299 -3.52 -4.01 -17.25
N LEU A 300 -4.29 -4.75 -18.02
CA LEU A 300 -3.84 -5.76 -18.99
C LEU A 300 -4.72 -5.67 -20.24
N ASP A 301 -4.09 -5.73 -21.42
CA ASP A 301 -4.78 -5.76 -22.72
C ASP A 301 -5.80 -4.63 -22.94
N GLY A 302 -5.49 -3.42 -22.46
CA GLY A 302 -6.38 -2.26 -22.57
C GLY A 302 -7.51 -2.22 -21.55
N GLU A 303 -7.55 -3.15 -20.58
CA GLU A 303 -8.56 -3.23 -19.53
C GLU A 303 -7.91 -3.23 -18.13
N LYS A 304 -8.67 -2.76 -17.13
CA LYS A 304 -8.24 -2.88 -15.72
C LYS A 304 -8.04 -4.37 -15.39
N MET A 305 -6.92 -4.73 -14.77
CA MET A 305 -6.76 -6.05 -14.17
C MET A 305 -7.85 -6.26 -13.13
N SER A 306 -8.64 -7.30 -13.30
CA SER A 306 -9.65 -7.68 -12.32
C SER A 306 -9.77 -9.19 -12.22
N LYS A 307 -10.03 -9.64 -11.00
CA LYS A 307 -10.16 -11.06 -10.68
C LYS A 307 -11.39 -11.69 -11.33
N SER A 308 -12.48 -10.94 -11.42
CA SER A 308 -13.70 -11.38 -12.08
C SER A 308 -13.51 -11.65 -13.58
N LYS A 309 -12.56 -10.98 -14.22
CA LYS A 309 -12.19 -11.18 -15.62
C LYS A 309 -11.11 -12.26 -15.81
N GLY A 310 -10.44 -12.69 -14.74
CA GLY A 310 -9.35 -13.67 -14.81
C GLY A 310 -8.11 -13.17 -15.56
N ASN A 311 -7.96 -11.86 -15.74
CA ASN A 311 -6.89 -11.21 -16.50
C ASN A 311 -5.80 -10.65 -15.58
N LEU A 312 -5.31 -11.43 -14.60
CA LEU A 312 -4.27 -11.00 -13.69
C LEU A 312 -2.89 -11.51 -14.10
N VAL A 313 -1.92 -10.61 -14.12
CA VAL A 313 -0.50 -10.99 -14.17
C VAL A 313 0.02 -11.04 -12.72
N LEU A 314 0.38 -12.24 -12.27
CA LEU A 314 0.75 -12.50 -10.88
C LEU A 314 2.27 -12.56 -10.71
N VAL A 315 2.81 -11.84 -9.74
CA VAL A 315 4.24 -11.82 -9.43
C VAL A 315 4.78 -13.22 -9.15
N SER A 316 4.04 -14.02 -8.37
CA SER A 316 4.41 -15.38 -8.04
C SER A 316 4.49 -16.30 -9.26
N LYS A 317 3.63 -16.13 -10.25
CA LYS A 317 3.65 -16.90 -11.51
C LYS A 317 4.86 -16.55 -12.37
N GLU A 318 5.15 -15.26 -12.52
CA GLU A 318 6.34 -14.81 -13.26
C GLU A 318 7.62 -15.33 -12.59
N ARG A 319 7.72 -15.27 -11.26
CA ARG A 319 8.85 -15.85 -10.51
C ARG A 319 8.96 -17.37 -10.70
N GLN A 320 7.84 -18.09 -10.65
CA GLN A 320 7.81 -19.55 -10.87
C GLN A 320 8.16 -19.95 -12.29
N SER A 321 7.90 -19.09 -13.28
CA SER A 321 8.33 -19.30 -14.68
C SER A 321 9.81 -19.03 -14.90
N GLY A 322 10.53 -18.52 -13.88
CA GLY A 322 11.97 -18.28 -13.91
C GLY A 322 12.36 -16.82 -14.16
N ALA A 323 11.41 -15.88 -14.16
CA ALA A 323 11.72 -14.46 -14.28
C ALA A 323 12.56 -13.98 -13.09
N ASP A 324 13.58 -13.18 -13.36
CA ASP A 324 14.38 -12.53 -12.32
C ASP A 324 13.52 -11.49 -11.59
N PRO A 325 13.36 -11.55 -10.25
CA PRO A 325 12.57 -10.57 -9.51
C PRO A 325 13.05 -9.12 -9.70
N MET A 326 14.34 -8.92 -9.98
CA MET A 326 14.86 -7.58 -10.26
C MET A 326 14.42 -7.06 -11.63
N ALA A 327 14.20 -7.95 -12.61
CA ALA A 327 13.59 -7.58 -13.88
C ALA A 327 12.11 -7.22 -13.70
N ILE A 328 11.36 -7.97 -12.89
CA ILE A 328 9.97 -7.61 -12.56
C ILE A 328 9.94 -6.22 -11.91
N ARG A 329 10.81 -5.96 -10.95
CA ARG A 329 10.92 -4.65 -10.30
C ARG A 329 11.27 -3.54 -11.29
N LEU A 330 12.21 -3.76 -12.21
CA LEU A 330 12.57 -2.80 -13.25
C LEU A 330 11.41 -2.51 -14.21
N ALA A 331 10.65 -3.52 -14.60
CA ALA A 331 9.46 -3.33 -15.44
C ALA A 331 8.44 -2.40 -14.76
N LEU A 332 8.18 -2.61 -13.47
CA LEU A 332 7.28 -1.74 -12.69
C LEU A 332 7.79 -0.29 -12.60
N LEU A 333 9.11 -0.09 -12.48
CA LEU A 333 9.74 1.23 -12.38
C LEU A 333 9.83 1.99 -13.72
N THR A 334 9.54 1.34 -14.83
CA THR A 334 9.58 1.98 -16.16
C THR A 334 8.46 3.03 -16.32
N HIS A 335 7.37 2.86 -15.59
CA HIS A 335 6.20 3.72 -15.67
C HIS A 335 6.14 4.69 -14.47
N HIS A 336 5.66 5.92 -14.74
CA HIS A 336 5.46 6.88 -13.66
C HIS A 336 4.27 6.46 -12.78
N TYR A 337 4.44 6.50 -11.46
CA TYR A 337 3.45 5.98 -10.50
C TYR A 337 2.07 6.64 -10.57
N ARG A 338 1.96 7.87 -11.09
CA ARG A 338 0.70 8.60 -11.25
C ARG A 338 -0.02 8.37 -12.57
N THR A 339 0.56 7.58 -13.48
CA THR A 339 0.00 7.35 -14.82
C THR A 339 -0.53 5.92 -14.91
N ASP A 340 -1.81 5.77 -15.29
CA ASP A 340 -2.37 4.45 -15.58
C ASP A 340 -1.65 3.85 -16.79
N TRP A 341 -1.34 2.57 -16.70
CA TRP A 341 -0.66 1.85 -17.78
C TRP A 341 -1.11 0.40 -17.86
N PHE A 342 -0.75 -0.26 -18.94
CA PHE A 342 -1.11 -1.65 -19.18
C PHE A 342 0.15 -2.50 -19.26
N TRP A 343 0.15 -3.62 -18.53
CA TRP A 343 1.21 -4.61 -18.64
C TRP A 343 1.18 -5.22 -20.05
N MET A 344 2.32 -5.15 -20.73
CA MET A 344 2.50 -5.66 -22.09
C MET A 344 3.43 -6.89 -22.08
N PRO A 345 3.28 -7.83 -23.01
CA PRO A 345 4.18 -8.98 -23.13
C PRO A 345 5.66 -8.63 -23.31
N SER A 346 5.96 -7.41 -23.78
CA SER A 346 7.34 -6.91 -23.95
C SER A 346 7.98 -6.40 -22.67
N ASP A 347 7.20 -6.02 -21.64
CA ASP A 347 7.73 -5.31 -20.45
C ASP A 347 8.78 -6.12 -19.71
N LEU A 348 8.51 -7.39 -19.47
CA LEU A 348 9.45 -8.26 -18.76
C LEU A 348 10.71 -8.57 -19.58
N PRO A 349 10.65 -9.00 -20.87
CA PRO A 349 11.82 -9.17 -21.71
C PRO A 349 12.69 -7.91 -21.85
N GLU A 350 12.08 -6.73 -21.98
CA GLU A 350 12.82 -5.45 -22.04
C GLU A 350 13.52 -5.14 -20.70
N ALA A 351 12.86 -5.39 -19.59
CA ALA A 351 13.45 -5.24 -18.25
C ALA A 351 14.58 -6.24 -17.99
N GLU A 352 14.45 -7.49 -18.44
CA GLU A 352 15.52 -8.50 -18.38
C GLU A 352 16.73 -8.09 -19.20
N ALA A 353 16.51 -7.58 -20.40
CA ALA A 353 17.59 -7.08 -21.26
C ALA A 353 18.29 -5.86 -20.61
N ARG A 354 17.53 -4.91 -20.00
CA ARG A 354 18.08 -3.78 -19.24
C ARG A 354 18.93 -4.26 -18.07
N LEU A 355 18.40 -5.15 -17.26
CA LEU A 355 19.09 -5.74 -16.10
C LEU A 355 20.40 -6.42 -16.52
N GLY A 356 20.37 -7.16 -17.62
CA GLY A 356 21.57 -7.80 -18.20
C GLY A 356 22.65 -6.78 -18.57
N ARG A 357 22.27 -5.69 -19.27
CA ARG A 357 23.21 -4.62 -19.62
C ARG A 357 23.83 -3.97 -18.38
N TRP A 358 23.04 -3.70 -17.35
CA TRP A 358 23.54 -3.10 -16.10
C TRP A 358 24.49 -4.04 -15.37
N ARG A 359 24.15 -5.33 -15.26
CA ARG A 359 25.01 -6.35 -14.65
C ARG A 359 26.34 -6.53 -15.37
N GLU A 360 26.38 -6.39 -16.70
CA GLU A 360 27.64 -6.41 -17.45
C GLU A 360 28.42 -5.11 -17.26
N ALA A 361 27.74 -3.98 -17.22
CA ALA A 361 28.39 -2.69 -17.04
C ALA A 361 29.12 -2.56 -15.69
N VAL A 362 28.53 -3.06 -14.59
CA VAL A 362 29.16 -3.00 -13.26
C VAL A 362 30.32 -3.99 -13.06
N LYS A 363 30.55 -4.91 -14.01
CA LYS A 363 31.72 -5.80 -14.00
C LYS A 363 32.94 -5.16 -14.66
N ARG A 364 32.80 -4.03 -15.35
CA ARG A 364 33.90 -3.33 -16.01
C ARG A 364 34.89 -2.80 -14.97
N PRO A 365 36.18 -2.62 -15.33
CA PRO A 365 37.17 -2.07 -14.42
C PRO A 365 36.97 -0.57 -14.13
N SER A 366 36.25 0.14 -15.01
CA SER A 366 35.93 1.56 -14.87
C SER A 366 34.69 1.92 -15.68
N GLY A 367 34.19 3.13 -15.50
CA GLY A 367 33.04 3.66 -16.23
C GLY A 367 33.05 5.19 -16.26
N PRO A 368 32.00 5.83 -16.79
CA PRO A 368 31.77 7.25 -16.61
C PRO A 368 31.66 7.63 -15.13
N ASP A 369 31.74 8.91 -14.80
CA ASP A 369 31.64 9.45 -13.43
C ASP A 369 30.47 8.87 -12.66
N GLY A 370 30.75 8.05 -11.64
CA GLY A 370 29.76 7.38 -10.83
C GLY A 370 28.99 8.33 -9.91
N ALA A 371 29.65 9.38 -9.40
CA ALA A 371 29.00 10.36 -8.53
C ALA A 371 27.95 11.18 -9.29
N ALA A 372 28.22 11.51 -10.56
CA ALA A 372 27.26 12.21 -11.42
C ALA A 372 25.99 11.36 -11.67
N VAL A 373 26.12 10.06 -11.84
CA VAL A 373 24.96 9.15 -12.00
C VAL A 373 24.15 9.05 -10.71
N VAL A 374 24.81 8.89 -9.58
CA VAL A 374 24.12 8.86 -8.26
C VAL A 374 23.31 10.14 -8.05
N ASP A 375 23.90 11.30 -8.33
CA ASP A 375 23.20 12.59 -8.20
C ASP A 375 22.01 12.70 -9.16
N ALA A 376 22.16 12.24 -10.40
CA ALA A 376 21.08 12.21 -11.38
C ALA A 376 19.92 11.29 -10.94
N VAL A 377 20.22 10.09 -10.42
CA VAL A 377 19.22 9.16 -9.88
C VAL A 377 18.49 9.79 -8.70
N ARG A 378 19.19 10.38 -7.73
CA ARG A 378 18.57 11.09 -6.60
C ARG A 378 17.70 12.25 -7.06
N ALA A 379 18.19 13.07 -8.00
CA ALA A 379 17.45 14.21 -8.53
C ALA A 379 16.12 13.79 -9.18
N ALA A 380 16.16 12.71 -9.96
CA ALA A 380 14.97 12.17 -10.60
C ALA A 380 13.98 11.60 -9.56
N LEU A 381 14.43 10.71 -8.68
CA LEU A 381 13.54 10.06 -7.72
C LEU A 381 12.95 11.04 -6.69
N THR A 382 13.70 12.06 -6.28
CA THR A 382 13.18 13.07 -5.34
C THR A 382 12.25 14.09 -5.98
N ASN A 383 12.12 14.08 -7.30
CA ASN A 383 11.17 14.89 -8.05
C ASN A 383 9.98 14.02 -8.48
N ASP A 384 9.06 13.79 -7.56
CA ASP A 384 7.81 13.05 -7.82
C ASP A 384 8.04 11.59 -8.29
N LEU A 385 9.07 10.94 -7.74
CA LEU A 385 9.45 9.56 -8.07
C LEU A 385 9.61 9.31 -9.59
N ASP A 386 10.26 10.24 -10.32
CA ASP A 386 10.55 10.07 -11.75
C ASP A 386 11.55 8.91 -11.95
N ALA A 387 11.05 7.69 -11.74
CA ALA A 387 11.85 6.48 -11.88
C ALA A 387 12.33 6.30 -13.33
N ALA A 388 11.54 6.68 -14.33
CA ALA A 388 11.92 6.57 -15.73
C ALA A 388 13.21 7.35 -16.04
N SER A 389 13.33 8.60 -15.56
CA SER A 389 14.55 9.40 -15.68
C SER A 389 15.72 8.82 -14.89
N ALA A 390 15.44 8.25 -13.69
CA ALA A 390 16.46 7.57 -12.90
C ALA A 390 17.02 6.34 -13.63
N LEU A 391 16.15 5.50 -14.22
CA LEU A 391 16.56 4.36 -15.04
C LEU A 391 17.36 4.80 -16.26
N ALA A 392 16.93 5.87 -16.95
CA ALA A 392 17.64 6.41 -18.11
C ALA A 392 19.06 6.90 -17.76
N ALA A 393 19.26 7.48 -16.56
CA ALA A 393 20.60 7.89 -16.11
C ALA A 393 21.53 6.68 -15.94
N VAL A 394 21.04 5.57 -15.39
CA VAL A 394 21.82 4.32 -15.26
C VAL A 394 22.04 3.68 -16.64
N ASP A 395 21.05 3.70 -17.54
CA ASP A 395 21.20 3.21 -18.93
C ASP A 395 22.31 3.97 -19.69
N ALA A 396 22.32 5.30 -19.56
CA ALA A 396 23.34 6.15 -20.19
C ALA A 396 24.75 5.84 -19.65
N TRP A 397 24.88 5.67 -18.33
CA TRP A 397 26.15 5.26 -17.72
C TRP A 397 26.57 3.86 -18.20
N ALA A 398 25.66 2.91 -18.24
CA ALA A 398 25.95 1.54 -18.66
C ALA A 398 26.42 1.47 -20.14
N ALA A 399 25.92 2.35 -20.99
CA ALA A 399 26.31 2.44 -22.40
C ALA A 399 27.59 3.26 -22.62
N GLY A 400 27.98 4.11 -21.66
CA GLY A 400 29.14 5.00 -21.78
C GLY A 400 30.47 4.32 -21.47
N GLU A 401 31.58 4.96 -21.89
CA GLU A 401 32.93 4.64 -21.50
C GLU A 401 33.50 5.73 -20.60
N GLY A 402 34.40 5.37 -19.69
CA GLY A 402 35.04 6.31 -18.77
C GLY A 402 36.17 5.67 -17.97
N GLU A 403 36.89 6.49 -17.21
CA GLU A 403 38.09 6.09 -16.48
C GLU A 403 37.90 6.02 -14.96
N ASP A 404 36.66 6.30 -14.45
CA ASP A 404 36.34 6.21 -13.03
C ASP A 404 36.30 4.75 -12.59
N ALA A 405 37.34 4.31 -11.88
CA ALA A 405 37.47 2.92 -11.42
C ALA A 405 36.52 2.58 -10.26
N GLU A 406 35.99 3.59 -9.54
CA GLU A 406 35.05 3.39 -8.43
C GLU A 406 33.58 3.37 -8.91
N ALA A 407 33.33 3.92 -10.11
CA ALA A 407 31.96 4.06 -10.65
C ALA A 407 31.18 2.75 -10.73
N PRO A 408 31.72 1.60 -11.16
CA PRO A 408 30.93 0.37 -11.24
C PRO A 408 30.37 -0.08 -9.88
N ALA A 409 31.19 -0.01 -8.84
CA ALA A 409 30.76 -0.36 -7.48
C ALA A 409 29.76 0.66 -6.91
N LEU A 410 30.01 1.95 -7.13
CA LEU A 410 29.15 3.03 -6.67
C LEU A 410 27.76 2.99 -7.34
N VAL A 411 27.71 2.76 -8.65
CA VAL A 411 26.45 2.65 -9.39
C VAL A 411 25.67 1.40 -8.96
N ALA A 412 26.34 0.26 -8.73
CA ALA A 412 25.69 -0.93 -8.18
C ALA A 412 25.09 -0.67 -6.79
N GLN A 413 25.81 0.04 -5.93
CA GLN A 413 25.29 0.46 -4.61
C GLN A 413 24.08 1.39 -4.74
N ALA A 414 24.12 2.36 -5.65
CA ALA A 414 23.04 3.29 -5.89
C ALA A 414 21.78 2.60 -6.43
N CYS A 415 21.93 1.65 -7.36
CA CYS A 415 20.81 0.84 -7.85
C CYS A 415 20.16 0.04 -6.72
N ASP A 416 20.95 -0.59 -5.84
CA ASP A 416 20.43 -1.34 -4.71
C ASP A 416 19.78 -0.41 -3.66
N ALA A 417 20.44 0.68 -3.29
CA ALA A 417 19.96 1.58 -2.25
C ALA A 417 18.70 2.36 -2.66
N LEU A 418 18.75 3.01 -3.84
CA LEU A 418 17.75 3.98 -4.27
C LEU A 418 16.62 3.37 -5.08
N LEU A 419 16.94 2.44 -5.99
CA LEU A 419 15.96 1.76 -6.85
C LEU A 419 15.52 0.41 -6.28
N GLY A 420 16.25 -0.15 -5.31
CA GLY A 420 16.01 -1.51 -4.79
C GLY A 420 16.37 -2.61 -5.78
N VAL A 421 17.17 -2.30 -6.80
CA VAL A 421 17.60 -3.24 -7.84
C VAL A 421 19.01 -3.72 -7.53
N LYS A 422 19.13 -4.97 -7.11
CA LYS A 422 20.43 -5.61 -6.83
C LYS A 422 21.03 -6.16 -8.14
N LEU A 423 22.17 -5.65 -8.52
CA LEU A 423 22.91 -6.04 -9.73
C LEU A 423 23.84 -7.22 -9.51
#